data_7aa25707341dc38f5562a52f53039619
#
_entry.id   7aa25707341dc38f5562a52f53039619
#
_cell.length_a   1.000
_cell.length_b   1.000
_cell.length_c   1.000
_cell.angle_alpha   90.00
_cell.angle_beta   90.00
_cell.angle_gamma   90.00
#
_symmetry.space_group_name_H-M   'P 1'
#
loop_
_entity.id
_entity.type
_entity.pdbx_description
1 polymer ?
#
loop_
_entity_poly.entity_id
_entity_poly.type
_entity_poly.pdbx_seq_one_letter_code
_entity_poly.pdbx_strand_id
1 'polypeptide(L)'
;MIRRKYVPLRIVQSGMMIDQAIIDRAGRVLIARRTRLEDFHIDALKKMGITGIYTCEGTEDVKPADADKPQELPEPLQKKYEQVKVKDPAKVQISESVRSRVAQGVQYLYQDTQSPDFTNASRSITDDLLRAIEDNDAVAVDIGALKISDEYTFKHSVDVATMSMIVAQKYGLDDKQVYEIGIAGLLHDIGKSKVPNEILNKAARLTDEEFAIMKQHSVYGYRILQSKEDLSMEIKLGVLQHHEKMNGKGYPMGITGDKIDLFARLISVSDIYDALVTERPYKKPFSPRDAVEMIMSMTEELDITVMRCFLESVILYPVGTDVALSNGETARIVENVPNAVLRPKVLGLTTGKVYDLANDVKCANVIIL
;
A
#
# COMPACT_ATOMS: atom_id res chain seq x y z
N MET A 1 -20.31 16.58 6.97
CA MET A 1 -20.18 15.17 6.45
C MET A 1 -20.43 15.20 4.96
N ILE A 2 -19.46 14.77 4.14
CA ILE A 2 -19.62 14.65 2.68
C ILE A 2 -20.40 13.37 2.39
N ARG A 3 -21.47 13.49 1.63
CA ARG A 3 -22.14 12.35 1.02
C ARG A 3 -21.60 12.17 -0.40
N ARG A 4 -20.96 11.04 -0.65
CA ARG A 4 -20.51 10.63 -1.99
C ARG A 4 -21.54 9.73 -2.62
N LYS A 5 -21.81 9.96 -3.90
CA LYS A 5 -22.80 9.17 -4.64
C LYS A 5 -22.29 8.97 -6.07
N TYR A 6 -22.37 7.74 -6.56
CA TYR A 6 -22.24 7.48 -7.99
C TYR A 6 -23.51 7.95 -8.71
N VAL A 7 -23.35 8.77 -9.73
CA VAL A 7 -24.46 9.34 -10.51
C VAL A 7 -24.27 8.94 -11.97
N PRO A 8 -25.20 8.16 -12.54
CA PRO A 8 -25.19 7.86 -13.97
C PRO A 8 -25.22 9.15 -14.78
N LEU A 9 -24.44 9.24 -15.85
CA LEU A 9 -24.24 10.50 -16.60
C LEU A 9 -25.55 11.09 -17.15
N ARG A 10 -26.55 10.24 -17.43
CA ARG A 10 -27.89 10.66 -17.90
C ARG A 10 -28.65 11.56 -16.93
N ILE A 11 -28.29 11.50 -15.63
CA ILE A 11 -28.97 12.30 -14.58
C ILE A 11 -28.04 13.32 -13.93
N VAL A 12 -26.80 13.44 -14.42
CA VAL A 12 -25.86 14.49 -13.99
C VAL A 12 -26.38 15.84 -14.48
N GLN A 13 -26.35 16.82 -13.59
CA GLN A 13 -26.81 18.19 -13.86
C GLN A 13 -25.72 19.22 -13.61
N SER A 14 -25.77 20.32 -14.29
CA SER A 14 -24.93 21.49 -14.04
C SER A 14 -25.07 21.94 -12.58
N GLY A 15 -23.93 22.32 -11.95
CA GLY A 15 -23.87 22.67 -10.54
C GLY A 15 -23.51 21.53 -9.62
N MET A 16 -23.62 20.26 -10.04
CA MET A 16 -23.11 19.11 -9.26
C MET A 16 -21.59 19.19 -9.12
N MET A 17 -21.07 18.80 -7.96
CA MET A 17 -19.62 18.78 -7.69
C MET A 17 -19.07 17.38 -7.94
N ILE A 18 -18.12 17.27 -8.86
CA ILE A 18 -17.47 15.99 -9.15
C ILE A 18 -16.44 15.64 -8.05
N ASP A 19 -16.46 14.41 -7.54
CA ASP A 19 -15.52 13.94 -6.51
C ASP A 19 -14.42 13.02 -7.07
N GLN A 20 -14.20 13.05 -8.35
CA GLN A 20 -13.09 12.36 -9.03
C GLN A 20 -12.45 13.29 -10.06
N ALA A 21 -11.17 13.08 -10.35
CA ALA A 21 -10.55 13.73 -11.49
C ALA A 21 -10.86 12.94 -12.76
N ILE A 22 -11.15 13.62 -13.85
CA ILE A 22 -11.27 13.02 -15.18
C ILE A 22 -9.98 13.28 -15.93
N ILE A 23 -9.34 12.22 -16.36
CA ILE A 23 -8.04 12.25 -17.04
C ILE A 23 -8.16 11.63 -18.43
N ASP A 24 -7.40 12.12 -19.39
CA ASP A 24 -7.32 11.53 -20.73
C ASP A 24 -6.36 10.32 -20.75
N ARG A 25 -6.27 9.67 -21.92
CA ARG A 25 -5.37 8.52 -22.12
C ARG A 25 -3.89 8.86 -21.97
N ALA A 26 -3.54 10.15 -22.00
CA ALA A 26 -2.18 10.65 -21.81
C ALA A 26 -1.90 11.09 -20.35
N GLY A 27 -2.84 10.85 -19.42
CA GLY A 27 -2.70 11.20 -18.00
C GLY A 27 -2.95 12.69 -17.68
N ARG A 28 -3.44 13.50 -18.65
CA ARG A 28 -3.72 14.91 -18.41
C ARG A 28 -5.09 15.08 -17.76
N VAL A 29 -5.15 15.87 -16.68
CA VAL A 29 -6.40 16.18 -15.98
C VAL A 29 -7.26 17.07 -16.90
N LEU A 30 -8.41 16.55 -17.31
CA LEU A 30 -9.40 17.28 -18.11
C LEU A 30 -10.44 17.98 -17.24
N ILE A 31 -10.85 17.34 -16.14
CA ILE A 31 -11.73 17.93 -15.12
C ILE A 31 -11.12 17.60 -13.76
N ALA A 32 -10.77 18.62 -12.99
CA ALA A 32 -10.20 18.42 -11.67
C ALA A 32 -11.26 17.92 -10.67
N ARG A 33 -10.84 17.13 -9.69
CA ARG A 33 -11.68 16.76 -8.54
C ARG A 33 -12.22 18.03 -7.88
N ARG A 34 -13.49 18.01 -7.41
CA ARG A 34 -14.20 19.14 -6.79
C ARG A 34 -14.48 20.32 -7.73
N THR A 35 -14.43 20.08 -9.04
CA THR A 35 -14.97 21.02 -9.99
C THR A 35 -16.50 21.00 -9.94
N ARG A 36 -17.15 22.17 -9.91
CA ARG A 36 -18.57 22.27 -10.19
C ARG A 36 -18.78 22.06 -11.69
N LEU A 37 -19.58 21.06 -12.02
CA LEU A 37 -19.85 20.74 -13.41
C LEU A 37 -20.69 21.83 -14.04
N GLU A 38 -20.32 22.19 -15.24
CA GLU A 38 -21.09 23.04 -16.15
C GLU A 38 -21.50 22.20 -17.37
N ASP A 39 -22.44 22.70 -18.20
CA ASP A 39 -22.97 21.92 -19.31
C ASP A 39 -21.90 21.44 -20.29
N PHE A 40 -20.85 22.25 -20.52
CA PHE A 40 -19.75 21.87 -21.40
C PHE A 40 -18.90 20.71 -20.81
N HIS A 41 -18.77 20.62 -19.47
CA HIS A 41 -18.13 19.49 -18.81
C HIS A 41 -18.94 18.21 -19.01
N ILE A 42 -20.27 18.31 -18.86
CA ILE A 42 -21.19 17.17 -19.03
C ILE A 42 -21.14 16.66 -20.46
N ASP A 43 -21.11 17.56 -21.44
CA ASP A 43 -21.01 17.21 -22.86
C ASP A 43 -19.64 16.60 -23.21
N ALA A 44 -18.55 17.04 -22.58
CA ALA A 44 -17.26 16.44 -22.72
C ALA A 44 -17.25 15.00 -22.17
N LEU A 45 -17.83 14.78 -20.99
CA LEU A 45 -17.97 13.44 -20.38
C LEU A 45 -18.78 12.48 -21.28
N LYS A 46 -19.86 12.97 -21.90
CA LYS A 46 -20.65 12.18 -22.86
C LYS A 46 -19.82 11.79 -24.08
N LYS A 47 -19.08 12.74 -24.67
CA LYS A 47 -18.21 12.50 -25.83
C LYS A 47 -17.09 11.51 -25.53
N MET A 48 -16.64 11.45 -24.29
CA MET A 48 -15.63 10.49 -23.81
C MET A 48 -16.20 9.10 -23.52
N GLY A 49 -17.51 8.89 -23.65
CA GLY A 49 -18.16 7.61 -23.38
C GLY A 49 -18.24 7.26 -21.89
N ILE A 50 -18.11 8.24 -20.99
CA ILE A 50 -18.23 8.03 -19.56
C ILE A 50 -19.68 7.75 -19.21
N THR A 51 -19.96 6.66 -18.51
CA THR A 51 -21.33 6.21 -18.18
C THR A 51 -21.87 6.80 -16.89
N GLY A 52 -20.99 7.28 -16.01
CA GLY A 52 -21.35 7.90 -14.74
C GLY A 52 -20.13 8.46 -14.02
N ILE A 53 -20.38 9.25 -12.99
CA ILE A 53 -19.34 9.93 -12.20
C ILE A 53 -19.67 9.88 -10.72
N TYR A 54 -18.65 10.02 -9.89
CA TYR A 54 -18.83 10.26 -8.47
C TYR A 54 -19.05 11.75 -8.22
N THR A 55 -20.12 12.08 -7.50
CA THR A 55 -20.42 13.43 -7.05
C THR A 55 -20.35 13.51 -5.53
N CYS A 56 -20.11 14.70 -4.99
CA CYS A 56 -20.17 14.94 -3.55
C CYS A 56 -21.12 16.08 -3.23
N GLU A 57 -21.90 15.91 -2.15
CA GLU A 57 -22.76 16.91 -1.55
C GLU A 57 -22.33 17.16 -0.10
N GLY A 58 -22.38 18.43 0.32
CA GLY A 58 -22.02 18.86 1.66
C GLY A 58 -20.59 19.44 1.76
N THR A 59 -20.36 20.13 2.87
CA THR A 59 -19.01 20.56 3.24
C THR A 59 -18.30 19.40 3.92
N GLU A 60 -17.00 19.23 3.66
CA GLU A 60 -16.19 18.42 4.56
C GLU A 60 -16.40 18.95 5.97
N ASP A 61 -16.77 18.06 6.90
CA ASP A 61 -16.41 18.32 8.27
C ASP A 61 -14.91 18.54 8.20
N VAL A 62 -14.47 19.75 8.47
CA VAL A 62 -13.06 20.07 8.56
C VAL A 62 -12.52 19.05 9.56
N LYS A 63 -11.91 17.96 9.10
CA LYS A 63 -10.92 17.29 9.95
C LYS A 63 -10.09 18.45 10.43
N PRO A 64 -9.86 18.59 11.72
CA PRO A 64 -8.96 19.63 12.17
C PRO A 64 -7.67 19.40 11.39
N ALA A 65 -7.48 20.21 10.36
CA ALA A 65 -6.30 20.19 9.48
C ALA A 65 -5.04 20.52 10.28
N ASP A 66 -5.21 20.79 11.58
CA ASP A 66 -4.20 21.18 12.54
C ASP A 66 -3.79 20.06 13.51
N ALA A 67 -4.48 18.90 13.52
CA ALA A 67 -4.06 17.80 14.41
C ALA A 67 -2.79 17.08 13.91
N ASP A 68 -2.43 17.22 12.63
CA ASP A 68 -1.24 16.61 12.03
C ASP A 68 -0.15 17.62 11.63
N LYS A 69 -0.36 18.93 11.87
CA LYS A 69 0.71 19.89 11.64
C LYS A 69 1.63 19.92 12.86
N PRO A 70 2.94 19.74 12.65
CA PRO A 70 3.92 19.86 13.72
C PRO A 70 3.75 21.23 14.40
N GLN A 71 3.80 21.27 15.73
CA GLN A 71 3.74 22.54 16.48
C GLN A 71 4.87 23.46 16.03
N GLU A 72 4.59 24.76 15.87
CA GLU A 72 5.66 25.73 15.67
C GLU A 72 6.58 25.71 16.88
N LEU A 73 7.88 25.46 16.64
CA LEU A 73 8.86 25.40 17.70
C LEU A 73 9.33 26.81 18.09
N PRO A 74 9.55 27.08 19.38
CA PRO A 74 10.30 28.27 19.80
C PRO A 74 11.67 28.33 19.12
N GLU A 75 12.13 29.55 18.82
CA GLU A 75 13.37 29.74 18.03
C GLU A 75 14.59 28.94 18.53
N PRO A 76 14.87 28.79 19.82
CA PRO A 76 15.99 27.97 20.29
C PRO A 76 15.82 26.49 19.99
N LEU A 77 14.59 25.95 20.08
CA LEU A 77 14.29 24.57 19.76
C LEU A 77 14.30 24.34 18.24
N GLN A 78 13.82 25.30 17.46
CA GLN A 78 13.87 25.23 16.01
C GLN A 78 15.32 25.17 15.52
N LYS A 79 16.20 26.03 16.05
CA LYS A 79 17.65 25.97 15.71
C LYS A 79 18.26 24.63 16.07
N LYS A 80 17.91 24.07 17.24
CA LYS A 80 18.41 22.77 17.65
C LYS A 80 17.88 21.65 16.77
N TYR A 81 16.60 21.66 16.43
CA TYR A 81 15.98 20.71 15.52
C TYR A 81 16.70 20.70 14.16
N GLU A 82 16.94 21.89 13.56
CA GLU A 82 17.64 22.02 12.29
C GLU A 82 19.07 21.47 12.32
N GLN A 83 19.73 21.53 13.48
CA GLN A 83 21.09 21.01 13.68
C GLN A 83 21.14 19.48 13.79
N VAL A 84 20.10 18.87 14.35
CA VAL A 84 20.10 17.42 14.65
C VAL A 84 19.26 16.59 13.69
N LYS A 85 18.40 17.22 12.87
CA LYS A 85 17.55 16.47 11.94
C LYS A 85 18.35 15.86 10.82
N VAL A 86 18.04 14.61 10.53
CA VAL A 86 18.50 13.87 9.35
C VAL A 86 17.29 13.61 8.47
N LYS A 87 17.37 13.99 7.20
CA LYS A 87 16.25 13.75 6.27
C LYS A 87 15.98 12.27 6.11
N ASP A 88 14.71 11.91 6.05
CA ASP A 88 14.30 10.59 5.63
C ASP A 88 14.82 10.29 4.21
N PRO A 89 15.04 9.01 3.88
CA PRO A 89 15.28 8.61 2.50
C PRO A 89 14.10 8.98 1.60
N ALA A 90 14.34 9.02 0.31
CA ALA A 90 13.29 9.29 -0.66
C ALA A 90 12.16 8.23 -0.53
N LYS A 91 10.91 8.70 -0.51
CA LYS A 91 9.73 7.88 -0.28
C LYS A 91 8.94 7.74 -1.56
N VAL A 92 8.34 6.57 -1.75
CA VAL A 92 7.32 6.40 -2.79
C VAL A 92 6.14 7.32 -2.51
N GLN A 93 5.81 8.14 -3.50
CA GLN A 93 4.61 8.96 -3.57
C GLN A 93 3.85 8.62 -4.82
N ILE A 94 3.07 7.53 -4.78
CA ILE A 94 2.19 7.21 -5.89
C ILE A 94 0.99 8.16 -5.82
N SER A 95 0.84 9.01 -6.86
CA SER A 95 -0.33 9.87 -6.93
C SER A 95 -1.61 9.05 -7.00
N GLU A 96 -2.72 9.56 -6.43
CA GLU A 96 -4.01 8.86 -6.48
C GLU A 96 -4.47 8.57 -7.92
N SER A 97 -4.08 9.40 -8.88
CA SER A 97 -4.37 9.16 -10.31
C SER A 97 -3.61 7.95 -10.86
N VAL A 98 -2.34 7.78 -10.52
CA VAL A 98 -1.54 6.59 -10.92
C VAL A 98 -2.09 5.35 -10.23
N ARG A 99 -2.31 5.42 -8.91
CA ARG A 99 -2.88 4.30 -8.14
C ARG A 99 -4.23 3.84 -8.72
N SER A 100 -5.14 4.77 -9.00
CA SER A 100 -6.45 4.45 -9.57
C SER A 100 -6.33 3.85 -10.98
N ARG A 101 -5.42 4.37 -11.83
CA ARG A 101 -5.19 3.83 -13.17
C ARG A 101 -4.62 2.42 -13.12
N VAL A 102 -3.62 2.18 -12.29
CA VAL A 102 -3.04 0.84 -12.09
C VAL A 102 -4.09 -0.13 -11.55
N ALA A 103 -4.90 0.29 -10.55
CA ALA A 103 -5.98 -0.53 -10.01
C ALA A 103 -7.05 -0.88 -11.06
N GLN A 104 -7.42 0.05 -11.93
CA GLN A 104 -8.33 -0.22 -13.06
C GLN A 104 -7.71 -1.21 -14.06
N GLY A 105 -6.40 -1.09 -14.33
CA GLY A 105 -5.68 -2.06 -15.14
C GLY A 105 -5.70 -3.46 -14.53
N VAL A 106 -5.44 -3.57 -13.22
CA VAL A 106 -5.56 -4.86 -12.50
C VAL A 106 -6.99 -5.39 -12.59
N GLN A 107 -8.00 -4.56 -12.38
CA GLN A 107 -9.40 -4.96 -12.54
C GLN A 107 -9.70 -5.55 -13.92
N TYR A 108 -9.17 -4.94 -14.98
CA TYR A 108 -9.30 -5.46 -16.34
C TYR A 108 -8.71 -6.88 -16.46
N LEU A 109 -7.51 -7.11 -15.91
CA LEU A 109 -6.86 -8.43 -15.92
C LEU A 109 -7.69 -9.51 -15.20
N TYR A 110 -8.36 -9.13 -14.10
CA TYR A 110 -9.24 -10.04 -13.34
C TYR A 110 -10.53 -10.36 -14.10
N GLN A 111 -11.06 -9.43 -14.88
CA GLN A 111 -12.29 -9.62 -15.66
C GLN A 111 -12.08 -10.52 -16.88
N ASP A 112 -10.91 -10.42 -17.54
CA ASP A 112 -10.59 -11.21 -18.73
C ASP A 112 -9.21 -11.87 -18.64
N THR A 113 -9.13 -12.93 -17.83
CA THR A 113 -7.92 -13.73 -17.65
C THR A 113 -7.49 -14.50 -18.91
N GLN A 114 -8.38 -14.60 -19.92
CA GLN A 114 -8.11 -15.30 -21.18
C GLN A 114 -7.71 -14.36 -22.32
N SER A 115 -7.72 -13.05 -22.09
CA SER A 115 -7.32 -12.07 -23.10
C SER A 115 -5.97 -12.41 -23.74
N PRO A 116 -5.85 -12.35 -25.09
CA PRO A 116 -4.56 -12.47 -25.77
C PRO A 116 -3.55 -11.41 -25.33
N ASP A 117 -4.04 -10.24 -24.94
CA ASP A 117 -3.23 -9.11 -24.50
C ASP A 117 -2.90 -9.12 -22.99
N PHE A 118 -3.29 -10.17 -22.27
CA PHE A 118 -3.13 -10.25 -20.81
C PHE A 118 -1.70 -9.95 -20.36
N THR A 119 -0.70 -10.58 -20.97
CA THR A 119 0.71 -10.39 -20.60
C THR A 119 1.20 -8.98 -20.93
N ASN A 120 0.83 -8.45 -22.10
CA ASN A 120 1.19 -7.08 -22.50
C ASN A 120 0.54 -6.04 -21.58
N ALA A 121 -0.73 -6.24 -21.22
CA ALA A 121 -1.43 -5.39 -20.27
C ALA A 121 -0.78 -5.44 -18.88
N SER A 122 -0.43 -6.64 -18.39
CA SER A 122 0.28 -6.79 -17.10
C SER A 122 1.60 -6.02 -17.09
N ARG A 123 2.38 -6.11 -18.18
CA ARG A 123 3.64 -5.39 -18.35
C ARG A 123 3.42 -3.87 -18.36
N SER A 124 2.47 -3.38 -19.16
CA SER A 124 2.18 -1.95 -19.24
C SER A 124 1.74 -1.35 -17.91
N ILE A 125 0.95 -2.10 -17.13
CA ILE A 125 0.50 -1.70 -15.79
C ILE A 125 1.70 -1.64 -14.83
N THR A 126 2.61 -2.61 -14.91
CA THR A 126 3.83 -2.63 -14.08
C THR A 126 4.79 -1.52 -14.49
N ASP A 127 4.92 -1.19 -15.79
CA ASP A 127 5.71 -0.05 -16.26
C ASP A 127 5.23 1.27 -15.64
N ASP A 128 3.91 1.49 -15.55
CA ASP A 128 3.35 2.67 -14.91
C ASP A 128 3.71 2.74 -13.43
N LEU A 129 3.74 1.61 -12.75
CA LEU A 129 4.10 1.52 -11.33
C LEU A 129 5.60 1.74 -11.12
N LEU A 130 6.44 1.09 -11.93
CA LEU A 130 7.90 1.22 -11.85
C LEU A 130 8.34 2.67 -12.07
N ARG A 131 7.80 3.34 -13.10
CA ARG A 131 8.08 4.76 -13.34
C ARG A 131 7.72 5.63 -12.15
N ALA A 132 6.59 5.37 -11.48
CA ALA A 132 6.20 6.14 -10.30
C ALA A 132 7.16 5.92 -9.12
N ILE A 133 7.81 4.77 -9.02
CA ILE A 133 8.86 4.49 -8.03
C ILE A 133 10.15 5.21 -8.42
N GLU A 134 10.59 5.10 -9.68
CA GLU A 134 11.82 5.69 -10.21
C GLU A 134 11.77 7.22 -10.21
N ASP A 135 10.66 7.84 -10.63
CA ASP A 135 10.49 9.30 -10.67
C ASP A 135 10.65 9.95 -9.28
N ASN A 136 10.52 9.18 -8.22
CA ASN A 136 10.70 9.64 -6.84
C ASN A 136 12.07 9.26 -6.24
N ASP A 137 12.95 8.59 -6.98
CA ASP A 137 14.17 7.96 -6.43
C ASP A 137 13.87 7.17 -5.14
N ALA A 138 12.74 6.46 -5.14
CA ALA A 138 12.14 5.97 -3.93
C ALA A 138 12.80 4.68 -3.46
N VAL A 139 13.36 4.72 -2.27
CA VAL A 139 13.99 3.58 -1.58
C VAL A 139 13.26 3.18 -0.29
N ALA A 140 12.13 3.84 0.01
CA ALA A 140 11.34 3.59 1.20
C ALA A 140 9.85 3.87 0.97
N VAL A 141 8.98 3.24 1.78
CA VAL A 141 7.53 3.43 1.78
C VAL A 141 7.10 4.18 3.03
N ASP A 142 6.36 5.28 2.85
CA ASP A 142 5.65 5.92 3.95
C ASP A 142 4.35 5.16 4.19
N ILE A 143 4.39 4.29 5.19
CA ILE A 143 3.28 3.40 5.50
C ILE A 143 2.06 4.12 6.10
N GLY A 144 2.20 5.36 6.56
CA GLY A 144 1.08 6.22 6.96
C GLY A 144 0.32 6.80 5.76
N ALA A 145 1.00 7.01 4.63
CA ALA A 145 0.42 7.60 3.43
C ALA A 145 -0.38 6.60 2.57
N LEU A 146 -0.17 5.28 2.73
CA LEU A 146 -0.90 4.24 2.00
C LEU A 146 -2.37 4.10 2.44
N LYS A 147 -2.77 4.80 3.48
CA LYS A 147 -4.05 4.65 4.16
C LYS A 147 -5.12 5.55 3.56
N ILE A 148 -5.78 5.19 2.44
CA ILE A 148 -7.12 5.77 2.09
C ILE A 148 -7.78 4.99 0.94
N SER A 149 -8.96 4.45 1.16
CA SER A 149 -10.23 4.44 0.38
C SER A 149 -10.90 3.10 0.05
N ASP A 150 -12.21 3.20 -0.16
CA ASP A 150 -13.27 2.18 -0.21
C ASP A 150 -13.28 1.18 -1.41
N GLU A 151 -12.34 1.23 -2.35
CA GLU A 151 -12.24 0.26 -3.46
C GLU A 151 -11.16 -0.79 -3.18
N TYR A 152 -11.47 -1.67 -2.27
CA TYR A 152 -10.56 -2.52 -1.53
C TYR A 152 -9.69 -3.49 -2.36
N THR A 153 -10.23 -4.18 -3.37
CA THR A 153 -9.57 -5.37 -3.92
C THR A 153 -8.38 -5.05 -4.85
N PHE A 154 -8.51 -4.04 -5.71
CA PHE A 154 -7.47 -3.78 -6.72
C PHE A 154 -6.40 -2.81 -6.25
N LYS A 155 -6.74 -1.89 -5.33
CA LYS A 155 -5.77 -1.01 -4.68
C LYS A 155 -4.82 -1.77 -3.78
N HIS A 156 -5.30 -2.81 -3.09
CA HIS A 156 -4.48 -3.75 -2.35
C HIS A 156 -3.38 -4.36 -3.24
N SER A 157 -3.73 -4.87 -4.44
CA SER A 157 -2.73 -5.41 -5.35
C SER A 157 -1.66 -4.39 -5.76
N VAL A 158 -2.05 -3.11 -5.92
CA VAL A 158 -1.10 -2.02 -6.20
C VAL A 158 -0.15 -1.79 -5.02
N ASP A 159 -0.69 -1.74 -3.80
CA ASP A 159 0.08 -1.49 -2.60
C ASP A 159 1.05 -2.66 -2.30
N VAL A 160 0.57 -3.90 -2.45
CA VAL A 160 1.42 -5.11 -2.31
C VAL A 160 2.52 -5.13 -3.37
N ALA A 161 2.21 -4.84 -4.63
CA ALA A 161 3.21 -4.80 -5.70
C ALA A 161 4.27 -3.73 -5.44
N THR A 162 3.84 -2.50 -5.10
CA THR A 162 4.74 -1.38 -4.79
C THR A 162 5.70 -1.73 -3.67
N MET A 163 5.16 -2.24 -2.57
CA MET A 163 5.95 -2.62 -1.40
C MET A 163 6.92 -3.76 -1.73
N SER A 164 6.44 -4.78 -2.46
CA SER A 164 7.28 -5.92 -2.88
C SER A 164 8.44 -5.49 -3.76
N MET A 165 8.23 -4.53 -4.69
CA MET A 165 9.30 -3.98 -5.55
C MET A 165 10.37 -3.27 -4.71
N ILE A 166 9.97 -2.43 -3.75
CA ILE A 166 10.92 -1.70 -2.89
C ILE A 166 11.68 -2.66 -1.96
N VAL A 167 10.99 -3.63 -1.38
CA VAL A 167 11.65 -4.66 -0.55
C VAL A 167 12.61 -5.52 -1.39
N ALA A 168 12.26 -5.81 -2.64
CA ALA A 168 13.12 -6.55 -3.57
C ALA A 168 14.39 -5.76 -3.93
N GLN A 169 14.29 -4.46 -4.20
CA GLN A 169 15.45 -3.58 -4.38
C GLN A 169 16.35 -3.59 -3.14
N LYS A 170 15.74 -3.49 -1.95
CA LYS A 170 16.47 -3.54 -0.68
C LYS A 170 17.12 -4.90 -0.41
N TYR A 171 16.50 -5.97 -0.87
CA TYR A 171 17.05 -7.33 -0.82
C TYR A 171 18.27 -7.49 -1.75
N GLY A 172 18.39 -6.65 -2.77
CA GLY A 172 19.48 -6.67 -3.74
C GLY A 172 19.16 -7.41 -5.04
N LEU A 173 17.88 -7.53 -5.39
CA LEU A 173 17.48 -8.07 -6.68
C LEU A 173 17.80 -7.08 -7.81
N ASP A 174 18.06 -7.61 -9.01
CA ASP A 174 18.31 -6.80 -10.19
C ASP A 174 17.01 -6.15 -10.73
N ASP A 175 17.15 -5.18 -11.64
CA ASP A 175 16.01 -4.41 -12.19
C ASP A 175 14.97 -5.31 -12.87
N LYS A 176 15.41 -6.39 -13.52
CA LYS A 176 14.51 -7.36 -14.15
C LYS A 176 13.69 -8.11 -13.10
N GLN A 177 14.34 -8.57 -12.05
CA GLN A 177 13.68 -9.27 -10.94
C GLN A 177 12.73 -8.34 -10.17
N VAL A 178 13.11 -7.09 -9.97
CA VAL A 178 12.25 -6.04 -9.37
C VAL A 178 11.02 -5.79 -10.23
N TYR A 179 11.19 -5.73 -11.55
CA TYR A 179 10.08 -5.62 -12.48
C TYR A 179 9.14 -6.83 -12.43
N GLU A 180 9.70 -8.04 -12.47
CA GLU A 180 8.94 -9.29 -12.45
C GLU A 180 8.18 -9.49 -11.13
N ILE A 181 8.74 -9.09 -9.99
CA ILE A 181 8.02 -9.14 -8.72
C ILE A 181 6.89 -8.11 -8.68
N GLY A 182 7.01 -6.98 -9.37
CA GLY A 182 5.91 -6.04 -9.58
C GLY A 182 4.73 -6.72 -10.28
N ILE A 183 4.98 -7.47 -11.37
CA ILE A 183 3.94 -8.26 -12.05
C ILE A 183 3.35 -9.30 -11.09
N ALA A 184 4.19 -10.04 -10.36
CA ALA A 184 3.73 -11.07 -9.43
C ALA A 184 2.86 -10.48 -8.32
N GLY A 185 3.25 -9.34 -7.74
CA GLY A 185 2.49 -8.63 -6.72
C GLY A 185 1.13 -8.10 -7.22
N LEU A 186 1.07 -7.55 -8.45
CA LEU A 186 -0.20 -7.14 -9.07
C LEU A 186 -1.15 -8.31 -9.30
N LEU A 187 -0.61 -9.51 -9.57
CA LEU A 187 -1.37 -10.71 -9.94
C LEU A 187 -1.51 -11.73 -8.81
N HIS A 188 -0.93 -11.50 -7.61
CA HIS A 188 -0.88 -12.52 -6.55
C HIS A 188 -2.25 -13.12 -6.23
N ASP A 189 -3.26 -12.31 -6.28
CA ASP A 189 -4.65 -12.64 -5.96
C ASP A 189 -5.54 -12.92 -7.19
N ILE A 190 -5.00 -12.98 -8.42
CA ILE A 190 -5.78 -13.12 -9.68
C ILE A 190 -6.74 -14.33 -9.65
N GLY A 191 -6.38 -15.37 -8.93
CA GLY A 191 -7.21 -16.57 -8.77
C GLY A 191 -8.49 -16.33 -7.98
N LYS A 192 -8.64 -15.22 -7.25
CA LYS A 192 -9.90 -14.83 -6.59
C LYS A 192 -11.04 -14.66 -7.61
N SER A 193 -10.72 -14.38 -8.89
CA SER A 193 -11.68 -14.36 -10.00
C SER A 193 -12.40 -15.70 -10.22
N LYS A 194 -11.90 -16.80 -9.66
CA LYS A 194 -12.50 -18.16 -9.76
C LYS A 194 -13.14 -18.62 -8.45
N VAL A 195 -13.07 -17.82 -7.39
CA VAL A 195 -13.75 -18.12 -6.12
C VAL A 195 -15.22 -17.70 -6.24
N PRO A 196 -16.19 -18.51 -5.75
CA PRO A 196 -17.61 -18.14 -5.76
C PRO A 196 -17.85 -16.80 -5.05
N ASN A 197 -18.69 -15.95 -5.67
CA ASN A 197 -18.97 -14.60 -5.15
C ASN A 197 -19.58 -14.61 -3.74
N GLU A 198 -20.37 -15.64 -3.40
CA GLU A 198 -20.99 -15.81 -2.09
C GLU A 198 -19.94 -16.00 -0.98
N ILE A 199 -18.79 -16.60 -1.32
CA ILE A 199 -17.65 -16.79 -0.41
C ILE A 199 -16.77 -15.54 -0.43
N LEU A 200 -16.44 -15.04 -1.63
CA LEU A 200 -15.53 -13.89 -1.80
C LEU A 200 -16.06 -12.64 -1.10
N ASN A 201 -17.35 -12.37 -1.24
CA ASN A 201 -18.01 -11.16 -0.72
C ASN A 201 -18.81 -11.40 0.57
N LYS A 202 -18.57 -12.52 1.26
CA LYS A 202 -19.31 -12.86 2.48
C LYS A 202 -19.06 -11.83 3.58
N ALA A 203 -20.14 -11.23 4.06
CA ALA A 203 -20.13 -10.23 5.12
C ALA A 203 -19.92 -10.80 6.54
N ALA A 204 -19.49 -12.03 6.69
CA ALA A 204 -19.23 -12.69 7.96
C ALA A 204 -17.95 -13.53 7.88
N ARG A 205 -17.50 -14.04 9.03
CA ARG A 205 -16.36 -14.97 9.04
C ARG A 205 -16.71 -16.21 8.19
N LEU A 206 -15.74 -16.62 7.36
CA LEU A 206 -15.84 -17.86 6.58
C LEU A 206 -15.86 -19.07 7.51
N THR A 207 -16.63 -20.10 7.14
CA THR A 207 -16.51 -21.43 7.76
C THR A 207 -15.20 -22.08 7.33
N ASP A 208 -14.83 -23.19 7.96
CA ASP A 208 -13.60 -23.92 7.58
C ASP A 208 -13.66 -24.45 6.14
N GLU A 209 -14.86 -24.89 5.70
CA GLU A 209 -15.11 -25.34 4.31
C GLU A 209 -15.01 -24.17 3.32
N GLU A 210 -15.62 -23.03 3.62
CA GLU A 210 -15.54 -21.83 2.79
C GLU A 210 -14.10 -21.30 2.73
N PHE A 211 -13.39 -21.35 3.85
CA PHE A 211 -11.98 -20.96 3.90
C PHE A 211 -11.11 -21.93 3.11
N ALA A 212 -11.41 -23.22 3.09
CA ALA A 212 -10.73 -24.19 2.23
C ALA A 212 -10.92 -23.86 0.74
N ILE A 213 -12.12 -23.40 0.34
CA ILE A 213 -12.39 -22.94 -1.03
C ILE A 213 -11.61 -21.62 -1.29
N MET A 214 -11.64 -20.66 -0.38
CA MET A 214 -10.90 -19.41 -0.48
C MET A 214 -9.40 -19.65 -0.70
N LYS A 215 -8.78 -20.57 0.02
CA LYS A 215 -7.37 -20.95 -0.12
C LYS A 215 -6.99 -21.44 -1.53
N GLN A 216 -7.97 -21.90 -2.32
CA GLN A 216 -7.69 -22.35 -3.69
C GLN A 216 -7.35 -21.21 -4.65
N HIS A 217 -7.54 -19.92 -4.26
CA HIS A 217 -7.24 -18.81 -5.16
C HIS A 217 -5.76 -18.82 -5.62
N SER A 218 -4.80 -19.20 -4.76
CA SER A 218 -3.40 -19.30 -5.13
C SER A 218 -3.15 -20.36 -6.21
N VAL A 219 -3.82 -21.51 -6.11
CA VAL A 219 -3.79 -22.57 -7.14
C VAL A 219 -4.48 -22.11 -8.42
N TYR A 220 -5.63 -21.47 -8.32
CA TYR A 220 -6.34 -20.92 -9.48
C TYR A 220 -5.52 -19.85 -10.17
N GLY A 221 -4.87 -18.96 -9.42
CA GLY A 221 -3.96 -17.95 -9.95
C GLY A 221 -2.82 -18.58 -10.75
N TYR A 222 -2.13 -19.55 -10.16
CA TYR A 222 -1.08 -20.30 -10.84
C TYR A 222 -1.59 -20.94 -12.16
N ARG A 223 -2.75 -21.59 -12.14
CA ARG A 223 -3.34 -22.22 -13.34
C ARG A 223 -3.66 -21.20 -14.43
N ILE A 224 -4.16 -20.02 -14.08
CA ILE A 224 -4.40 -18.93 -15.02
C ILE A 224 -3.06 -18.51 -15.66
N LEU A 225 -2.01 -18.34 -14.88
CA LEU A 225 -0.72 -17.87 -15.36
C LEU A 225 0.11 -18.98 -16.05
N GLN A 226 -0.19 -20.25 -15.77
CA GLN A 226 0.52 -21.37 -16.40
C GLN A 226 0.40 -21.36 -17.93
N SER A 227 -0.75 -20.91 -18.45
CA SER A 227 -0.98 -20.77 -19.91
C SER A 227 -0.29 -19.55 -20.54
N LYS A 228 0.32 -18.67 -19.76
CA LYS A 228 1.02 -17.45 -20.20
C LYS A 228 2.51 -17.76 -20.29
N GLU A 229 2.97 -18.22 -21.45
CA GLU A 229 4.36 -18.67 -21.66
C GLU A 229 5.39 -17.57 -21.46
N ASP A 230 5.01 -16.33 -21.76
CA ASP A 230 5.86 -15.13 -21.63
C ASP A 230 6.11 -14.65 -20.18
N LEU A 231 5.42 -15.22 -19.19
CA LEU A 231 5.67 -14.95 -17.78
C LEU A 231 6.66 -15.96 -17.21
N SER A 232 7.63 -15.46 -16.44
CA SER A 232 8.66 -16.31 -15.81
C SER A 232 8.05 -17.27 -14.78
N MET A 233 8.81 -18.32 -14.44
CA MET A 233 8.36 -19.28 -13.44
C MET A 233 8.29 -18.65 -12.04
N GLU A 234 9.18 -17.72 -11.73
CA GLU A 234 9.24 -16.97 -10.49
C GLU A 234 7.95 -16.16 -10.25
N ILE A 235 7.42 -15.50 -11.29
CA ILE A 235 6.11 -14.82 -11.21
C ILE A 235 5.01 -15.84 -10.85
N LYS A 236 4.97 -16.97 -11.53
CA LYS A 236 3.96 -18.03 -11.33
C LYS A 236 4.05 -18.65 -9.93
N LEU A 237 5.28 -18.89 -9.46
CA LEU A 237 5.53 -19.41 -8.10
C LEU A 237 5.23 -18.36 -7.03
N GLY A 238 5.53 -17.10 -7.29
CA GLY A 238 5.13 -15.99 -6.42
C GLY A 238 3.62 -16.00 -6.16
N VAL A 239 2.82 -16.13 -7.22
CA VAL A 239 1.35 -16.21 -7.13
C VAL A 239 0.88 -17.51 -6.44
N LEU A 240 1.53 -18.64 -6.69
CA LEU A 240 1.14 -19.92 -6.10
C LEU A 240 1.41 -19.97 -4.59
N GLN A 241 2.56 -19.44 -4.15
CA GLN A 241 3.16 -19.74 -2.86
C GLN A 241 3.11 -18.57 -1.87
N HIS A 242 2.51 -17.40 -2.21
CA HIS A 242 2.55 -16.21 -1.35
C HIS A 242 1.87 -16.39 0.03
N HIS A 243 1.12 -17.45 0.21
CA HIS A 243 0.55 -17.85 1.50
C HIS A 243 1.26 -19.04 2.16
N GLU A 244 2.37 -19.52 1.57
CA GLU A 244 3.23 -20.48 2.28
C GLU A 244 3.94 -19.79 3.45
N LYS A 245 4.30 -20.57 4.46
CA LYS A 245 4.99 -20.11 5.65
C LYS A 245 6.28 -20.89 5.84
N MET A 246 7.33 -20.22 6.30
CA MET A 246 8.66 -20.84 6.49
C MET A 246 8.59 -22.11 7.35
N ASN A 247 7.65 -22.18 8.31
CA ASN A 247 7.42 -23.32 9.19
C ASN A 247 6.50 -24.42 8.60
N GLY A 248 6.08 -24.32 7.34
CA GLY A 248 5.22 -25.29 6.66
C GLY A 248 3.76 -25.29 7.05
N LYS A 249 3.31 -24.32 7.85
CA LYS A 249 1.89 -24.18 8.25
C LYS A 249 1.09 -23.31 7.28
N GLY A 250 1.70 -22.95 6.13
CA GLY A 250 1.04 -22.21 5.06
C GLY A 250 0.20 -23.06 4.12
N TYR A 251 -0.18 -22.51 3.00
CA TYR A 251 -0.91 -23.17 1.93
C TYR A 251 -0.48 -22.62 0.57
N PRO A 252 -0.73 -23.31 -0.56
CA PRO A 252 -1.58 -24.51 -0.73
C PRO A 252 -0.86 -25.84 -0.48
N MET A 253 0.49 -25.87 -0.44
CA MET A 253 1.28 -27.11 -0.42
C MET A 253 1.86 -27.43 0.95
N GLY A 254 1.94 -26.47 1.88
CA GLY A 254 2.56 -26.63 3.19
C GLY A 254 4.06 -26.90 3.11
N ILE A 255 4.74 -26.30 2.14
CA ILE A 255 6.20 -26.41 1.97
C ILE A 255 6.94 -25.50 2.95
N THR A 256 8.22 -25.83 3.21
CA THR A 256 9.02 -25.15 4.24
C THR A 256 10.29 -24.55 3.67
N GLY A 257 10.75 -23.47 4.29
CA GLY A 257 12.08 -22.92 4.09
C GLY A 257 12.39 -22.60 2.63
N ASP A 258 13.53 -23.05 2.15
CA ASP A 258 14.06 -22.73 0.82
C ASP A 258 13.26 -23.33 -0.35
N LYS A 259 12.28 -24.18 -0.07
CA LYS A 259 11.35 -24.68 -1.09
C LYS A 259 10.32 -23.62 -1.52
N ILE A 260 10.14 -22.57 -0.70
CA ILE A 260 9.29 -21.44 -1.03
C ILE A 260 10.08 -20.48 -1.91
N ASP A 261 9.53 -20.14 -3.07
CA ASP A 261 10.17 -19.22 -3.99
C ASP A 261 10.40 -17.83 -3.35
N LEU A 262 11.49 -17.15 -3.72
CA LEU A 262 11.83 -15.86 -3.15
C LEU A 262 10.76 -14.80 -3.41
N PHE A 263 10.15 -14.79 -4.61
CA PHE A 263 9.06 -13.84 -4.91
C PHE A 263 7.87 -14.05 -3.97
N ALA A 264 7.54 -15.30 -3.68
CA ALA A 264 6.47 -15.62 -2.74
C ALA A 264 6.78 -15.11 -1.32
N ARG A 265 8.03 -15.26 -0.84
CA ARG A 265 8.45 -14.75 0.48
C ARG A 265 8.37 -13.22 0.55
N LEU A 266 8.78 -12.51 -0.51
CA LEU A 266 8.73 -11.06 -0.61
C LEU A 266 7.28 -10.55 -0.65
N ILE A 267 6.42 -11.17 -1.47
CA ILE A 267 4.99 -10.84 -1.57
C ILE A 267 4.29 -11.11 -0.24
N SER A 268 4.58 -12.24 0.43
CA SER A 268 3.94 -12.62 1.70
C SER A 268 4.06 -11.54 2.78
N VAL A 269 5.23 -10.96 2.96
CA VAL A 269 5.42 -9.89 3.96
C VAL A 269 4.64 -8.63 3.60
N SER A 270 4.63 -8.26 2.32
CA SER A 270 3.91 -7.09 1.81
C SER A 270 2.39 -7.26 1.93
N ASP A 271 1.87 -8.44 1.56
CA ASP A 271 0.45 -8.79 1.66
C ASP A 271 -0.04 -8.80 3.12
N ILE A 272 0.72 -9.44 4.02
CA ILE A 272 0.41 -9.46 5.45
C ILE A 272 0.35 -8.04 6.01
N TYR A 273 1.34 -7.20 5.68
CA TYR A 273 1.37 -5.83 6.15
C TYR A 273 0.13 -5.05 5.67
N ASP A 274 -0.14 -5.06 4.36
CA ASP A 274 -1.29 -4.35 3.82
C ASP A 274 -2.61 -4.86 4.42
N ALA A 275 -2.74 -6.19 4.59
CA ALA A 275 -3.90 -6.80 5.22
C ALA A 275 -4.11 -6.39 6.70
N LEU A 276 -3.05 -5.99 7.40
CA LEU A 276 -3.14 -5.52 8.78
C LEU A 276 -3.58 -4.05 8.86
N VAL A 277 -3.09 -3.18 7.97
CA VAL A 277 -3.30 -1.73 8.04
C VAL A 277 -4.47 -1.23 7.22
N THR A 278 -5.02 -2.05 6.32
CA THR A 278 -6.16 -1.68 5.48
C THR A 278 -7.49 -1.99 6.16
N GLU A 279 -8.45 -1.06 6.07
CA GLU A 279 -9.80 -1.24 6.59
C GLU A 279 -10.53 -2.34 5.80
N ARG A 280 -11.13 -3.28 6.52
CA ARG A 280 -11.93 -4.36 5.94
C ARG A 280 -13.32 -4.35 6.56
N PRO A 281 -14.38 -4.80 5.83
CA PRO A 281 -15.75 -4.76 6.33
C PRO A 281 -15.97 -5.38 7.73
N TYR A 282 -15.04 -6.24 8.16
CA TYR A 282 -15.16 -7.01 9.43
C TYR A 282 -14.06 -6.70 10.44
N LYS A 283 -13.08 -5.85 10.10
CA LYS A 283 -11.92 -5.62 10.95
C LYS A 283 -11.45 -4.17 10.85
N LYS A 284 -11.39 -3.49 11.99
CA LYS A 284 -10.69 -2.20 12.06
C LYS A 284 -9.20 -2.39 11.72
N PRO A 285 -8.59 -1.48 10.98
CA PRO A 285 -7.16 -1.52 10.70
C PRO A 285 -6.36 -1.42 12.00
N PHE A 286 -5.27 -2.14 12.06
CA PHE A 286 -4.25 -1.91 13.08
C PHE A 286 -3.53 -0.60 12.80
N SER A 287 -2.94 -0.01 13.84
CA SER A 287 -2.01 1.09 13.62
C SER A 287 -0.79 0.58 12.84
N PRO A 288 -0.10 1.43 12.06
CA PRO A 288 1.14 1.02 11.38
C PRO A 288 2.17 0.44 12.34
N ARG A 289 2.25 0.98 13.56
CA ARG A 289 3.11 0.47 14.62
C ARG A 289 2.74 -0.96 15.02
N ASP A 290 1.47 -1.20 15.36
CA ASP A 290 1.02 -2.53 15.78
C ASP A 290 1.25 -3.55 14.67
N ALA A 291 1.02 -3.18 13.41
CA ALA A 291 1.26 -4.04 12.25
C ALA A 291 2.75 -4.42 12.12
N VAL A 292 3.66 -3.45 12.30
CA VAL A 292 5.11 -3.69 12.30
C VAL A 292 5.51 -4.61 13.46
N GLU A 293 5.01 -4.37 14.69
CA GLU A 293 5.27 -5.22 15.85
C GLU A 293 4.76 -6.65 15.63
N MET A 294 3.58 -6.80 14.99
CA MET A 294 3.05 -8.13 14.63
C MET A 294 3.94 -8.84 13.62
N ILE A 295 4.39 -8.17 12.55
CA ILE A 295 5.30 -8.75 11.57
C ILE A 295 6.60 -9.18 12.25
N MET A 296 7.18 -8.34 13.11
CA MET A 296 8.39 -8.68 13.87
C MET A 296 8.23 -9.91 14.77
N SER A 297 7.01 -10.22 15.20
CA SER A 297 6.72 -11.42 16.00
C SER A 297 6.60 -12.72 15.18
N MET A 298 6.45 -12.62 13.84
CA MET A 298 6.22 -13.77 12.95
C MET A 298 7.53 -14.45 12.48
N THR A 299 8.52 -14.57 13.35
CA THR A 299 9.88 -15.06 13.01
C THR A 299 9.93 -16.52 12.55
N GLU A 300 8.96 -17.36 12.93
CA GLU A 300 8.84 -18.73 12.45
C GLU A 300 8.09 -18.85 11.13
N GLU A 301 7.28 -17.86 10.80
CA GLU A 301 6.36 -17.89 9.65
C GLU A 301 6.95 -17.19 8.43
N LEU A 302 7.73 -16.13 8.63
CA LEU A 302 8.30 -15.28 7.59
C LEU A 302 9.80 -15.49 7.42
N ASP A 303 10.29 -15.24 6.21
CA ASP A 303 11.73 -15.21 5.96
C ASP A 303 12.36 -14.01 6.69
N ILE A 304 13.32 -14.28 7.58
CA ILE A 304 13.95 -13.27 8.43
C ILE A 304 14.71 -12.22 7.61
N THR A 305 15.34 -12.63 6.50
CA THR A 305 16.08 -11.70 5.64
C THR A 305 15.10 -10.78 4.91
N VAL A 306 14.02 -11.32 4.37
CA VAL A 306 12.95 -10.52 3.73
C VAL A 306 12.29 -9.59 4.74
N MET A 307 11.96 -10.09 5.93
CA MET A 307 11.40 -9.28 7.01
C MET A 307 12.31 -8.12 7.39
N ARG A 308 13.63 -8.36 7.50
CA ARG A 308 14.60 -7.28 7.75
C ARG A 308 14.60 -6.25 6.61
N CYS A 309 14.64 -6.68 5.34
CA CYS A 309 14.57 -5.77 4.20
C CYS A 309 13.29 -4.96 4.20
N PHE A 310 12.15 -5.56 4.55
CA PHE A 310 10.88 -4.86 4.72
C PHE A 310 10.98 -3.77 5.81
N LEU A 311 11.48 -4.11 7.00
CA LEU A 311 11.62 -3.16 8.11
C LEU A 311 12.56 -1.99 7.75
N GLU A 312 13.61 -2.24 6.98
CA GLU A 312 14.53 -1.22 6.49
C GLU A 312 13.93 -0.35 5.38
N SER A 313 12.88 -0.83 4.71
CA SER A 313 12.19 -0.14 3.62
C SER A 313 10.99 0.69 4.07
N VAL A 314 10.57 0.58 5.33
CA VAL A 314 9.40 1.31 5.83
C VAL A 314 9.79 2.47 6.73
N ILE A 315 9.08 3.59 6.59
CA ILE A 315 9.18 4.74 7.48
C ILE A 315 7.91 4.78 8.32
N LEU A 316 8.06 4.41 9.58
CA LEU A 316 6.96 4.39 10.54
C LEU A 316 6.71 5.79 11.13
N TYR A 317 7.77 6.51 11.42
CA TYR A 317 7.74 7.84 12.02
C TYR A 317 8.49 8.84 11.12
N PRO A 318 7.80 9.54 10.21
CA PRO A 318 8.45 10.53 9.36
C PRO A 318 9.17 11.62 10.19
N VAL A 319 10.36 12.04 9.74
CA VAL A 319 11.10 13.13 10.37
C VAL A 319 10.26 14.41 10.37
N GLY A 320 10.18 15.06 11.53
CA GLY A 320 9.33 16.24 11.74
C GLY A 320 7.97 15.91 12.39
N THR A 321 7.59 14.65 12.52
CA THR A 321 6.35 14.25 13.22
C THR A 321 6.49 14.39 14.72
N ASP A 322 5.45 14.86 15.39
CA ASP A 322 5.38 14.95 16.84
C ASP A 322 4.76 13.67 17.42
N VAL A 323 5.39 13.12 18.46
CA VAL A 323 5.00 11.87 19.12
C VAL A 323 4.98 12.02 20.63
N ALA A 324 4.11 11.28 21.31
CA ALA A 324 4.09 11.19 22.76
C ALA A 324 5.06 10.11 23.24
N LEU A 325 5.84 10.41 24.28
CA LEU A 325 6.76 9.45 24.90
C LEU A 325 6.19 8.92 26.23
N SER A 326 6.58 7.71 26.60
CA SER A 326 6.16 7.07 27.85
C SER A 326 6.61 7.80 29.12
N ASN A 327 7.59 8.70 29.03
CA ASN A 327 8.01 9.57 30.13
C ASN A 327 7.16 10.85 30.29
N GLY A 328 6.07 10.97 29.50
CA GLY A 328 5.13 12.09 29.54
C GLY A 328 5.54 13.31 28.71
N GLU A 329 6.64 13.24 27.97
CA GLU A 329 7.11 14.33 27.11
C GLU A 329 6.60 14.17 25.68
N THR A 330 6.22 15.25 25.01
CA THR A 330 6.04 15.29 23.57
C THR A 330 7.39 15.53 22.90
N ALA A 331 7.70 14.79 21.86
CA ALA A 331 8.97 14.89 21.15
C ALA A 331 8.77 14.88 19.65
N ARG A 332 9.68 15.51 18.92
CA ARG A 332 9.70 15.54 17.45
C ARG A 332 10.74 14.57 16.91
N ILE A 333 10.34 13.77 15.93
CA ILE A 333 11.25 12.85 15.25
C ILE A 333 12.34 13.65 14.54
N VAL A 334 13.60 13.30 14.77
CA VAL A 334 14.76 13.96 14.14
C VAL A 334 15.56 13.04 13.24
N GLU A 335 15.51 11.72 13.47
CA GLU A 335 16.22 10.73 12.65
C GLU A 335 15.59 9.36 12.80
N ASN A 336 15.35 8.67 11.69
CA ASN A 336 15.03 7.25 11.69
C ASN A 336 16.31 6.42 11.74
N VAL A 337 16.34 5.43 12.65
CA VAL A 337 17.52 4.57 12.85
C VAL A 337 17.31 3.27 12.06
N PRO A 338 18.18 2.95 11.08
CA PRO A 338 18.12 1.67 10.38
C PRO A 338 18.09 0.49 11.37
N ASN A 339 17.32 -0.54 11.05
CA ASN A 339 17.13 -1.74 11.91
C ASN A 339 16.46 -1.50 13.27
N ALA A 340 16.05 -0.26 13.59
CA ALA A 340 15.37 0.09 14.83
C ALA A 340 14.11 0.96 14.54
N VAL A 341 13.28 0.52 13.61
CA VAL A 341 12.13 1.27 13.07
C VAL A 341 11.16 1.79 14.14
N LEU A 342 11.05 1.10 15.28
CA LEU A 342 10.24 1.50 16.43
C LEU A 342 10.96 2.45 17.40
N ARG A 343 12.24 2.72 17.19
CA ARG A 343 13.09 3.45 18.14
C ARG A 343 13.93 4.55 17.44
N PRO A 344 13.26 5.56 16.87
CA PRO A 344 13.96 6.68 16.21
C PRO A 344 14.69 7.55 17.22
N LYS A 345 15.51 8.50 16.74
CA LYS A 345 15.96 9.64 17.58
C LYS A 345 14.91 10.72 17.59
N VAL A 346 14.69 11.31 18.76
CA VAL A 346 13.66 12.32 18.93
C VAL A 346 14.18 13.51 19.75
N LEU A 347 13.65 14.70 19.47
CA LEU A 347 13.92 15.93 20.23
C LEU A 347 12.74 16.22 21.16
N GLY A 348 12.94 16.17 22.47
CA GLY A 348 11.93 16.55 23.45
C GLY A 348 11.57 18.02 23.32
N LEU A 349 10.27 18.31 23.17
CA LEU A 349 9.79 19.68 22.92
C LEU A 349 9.75 20.56 24.18
N THR A 350 9.73 19.95 25.36
CA THR A 350 9.76 20.66 26.63
C THR A 350 11.19 20.84 27.11
N THR A 351 11.99 19.78 27.11
CA THR A 351 13.34 19.80 27.69
C THR A 351 14.43 20.22 26.69
N GLY A 352 14.14 20.16 25.41
CA GLY A 352 15.13 20.30 24.33
C GLY A 352 16.19 19.19 24.32
N LYS A 353 15.98 18.09 25.04
CA LYS A 353 16.89 16.96 25.05
C LYS A 353 16.70 16.09 23.81
N VAL A 354 17.81 15.64 23.21
CA VAL A 354 17.77 14.60 22.18
C VAL A 354 17.81 13.24 22.86
N TYR A 355 16.84 12.39 22.52
CA TYR A 355 16.75 11.01 22.97
C TYR A 355 17.11 10.09 21.79
N ASP A 356 18.19 9.36 21.87
CA ASP A 356 18.50 8.25 20.97
C ASP A 356 17.84 6.98 21.51
N LEU A 357 16.59 6.72 21.07
CA LEU A 357 15.82 5.61 21.61
C LEU A 357 16.45 4.25 21.25
N ALA A 358 17.20 4.19 20.14
CA ALA A 358 17.81 2.95 19.67
C ALA A 358 19.09 2.59 20.42
N ASN A 359 20.00 3.58 20.64
CA ASN A 359 21.39 3.30 21.03
C ASN A 359 21.75 3.78 22.43
N ASP A 360 21.00 4.75 23.02
CA ASP A 360 21.29 5.21 24.37
C ASP A 360 20.60 4.33 25.42
N VAL A 361 21.39 3.59 26.18
CA VAL A 361 20.90 2.72 27.28
C VAL A 361 20.03 3.50 28.27
N LYS A 362 20.29 4.80 28.50
CA LYS A 362 19.48 5.64 29.37
C LYS A 362 18.07 5.86 28.84
N CYS A 363 17.86 5.63 27.56
CA CYS A 363 16.56 5.73 26.87
C CYS A 363 15.86 4.37 26.74
N ALA A 364 16.43 3.27 27.25
CA ALA A 364 15.89 1.91 27.05
C ALA A 364 14.41 1.79 27.48
N ASN A 365 14.01 2.46 28.54
CA ASN A 365 12.64 2.46 29.07
C ASN A 365 11.73 3.55 28.48
N VAL A 366 12.23 4.38 27.55
CA VAL A 366 11.45 5.41 26.87
C VAL A 366 10.95 4.83 25.57
N ILE A 367 9.64 4.82 25.38
CA ILE A 367 8.99 4.34 24.14
C ILE A 367 8.06 5.42 23.61
N ILE A 368 7.78 5.37 22.31
CA ILE A 368 6.70 6.13 21.66
C ILE A 368 5.39 5.44 22.00
N LEU A 369 4.35 6.22 22.35
CA LEU A 369 3.02 5.72 22.73
C LEU A 369 2.10 5.57 21.52
#